data_f07c3904e45dfec66f80ceae6d69c93a
#
_entry.id   f07c3904e45dfec66f80ceae6d69c93a
#
_cell.length_a   1.000
_cell.length_b   1.000
_cell.length_c   1.000
_cell.angle_alpha   90.00
_cell.angle_beta   90.00
_cell.angle_gamma   90.00
#
_symmetry.space_group_name_H-M   'P 1'
#
loop_
_entity.id
_entity.type
_entity.pdbx_description
1 polymer ?
#
loop_
_entity_poly.entity_id
_entity_poly.type
_entity_poly.pdbx_seq_one_letter_code
_entity_poly.pdbx_strand_id
1 'polypeptide(L)'
;MKVLVAGLTPRDTGKTTLAASLVAQLIREGFTVAPSKPLGATDLWGSPRALAYTRSLHILATGDGYTLFKAAGERLPLEVVNPVGALLVPTPRSLYSSRTAYEMSLAQPHGRAALIRVTSCVSSSASVHMVNVDALSKTSKLVENEVQDIVAYLSPPPVQVDERVATGIFTGSASEAADSCILLEERSSDVVVIESNSDVAAPTPASAAPDLVVLVSPGEAYIVDGRRYRNAMEVLMLSGKPWVSKASELFDLTGSMSRVELPILEDPEEGYGPEVTEPIVDAIKSNAAAKSA
;
A
#
# COMPACT_ATOMS: atom_id res chain seq x y z
N MET A 1 7.68 -2.28 -16.61
CA MET A 1 7.56 -0.82 -16.35
C MET A 1 6.90 -0.59 -14.98
N LYS A 2 7.39 0.34 -14.14
CA LYS A 2 6.79 0.67 -12.83
C LYS A 2 6.05 2.00 -12.86
N VAL A 3 4.80 2.00 -12.43
CA VAL A 3 3.98 3.20 -12.22
C VAL A 3 3.69 3.32 -10.73
N LEU A 4 4.15 4.39 -10.10
CA LEU A 4 3.92 4.66 -8.68
C LEU A 4 2.73 5.60 -8.51
N VAL A 5 1.74 5.20 -7.72
CA VAL A 5 0.60 6.04 -7.31
C VAL A 5 0.80 6.42 -5.85
N ALA A 6 1.03 7.71 -5.57
CA ALA A 6 1.29 8.20 -4.22
C ALA A 6 0.38 9.39 -3.88
N GLY A 7 0.11 9.62 -2.60
CA GLY A 7 -0.76 10.68 -2.13
C GLY A 7 0.00 11.94 -1.74
N LEU A 8 -0.53 13.10 -2.09
CA LEU A 8 -0.01 14.38 -1.62
C LEU A 8 -0.44 14.72 -0.18
N THR A 9 -1.45 14.01 0.33
CA THR A 9 -1.92 14.13 1.71
C THR A 9 -2.01 12.76 2.39
N PRO A 10 -1.97 12.67 3.72
CA PRO A 10 -1.91 11.39 4.45
C PRO A 10 -3.10 10.47 4.25
N ARG A 11 -4.31 11.01 4.02
CA ARG A 11 -5.56 10.22 3.97
C ARG A 11 -6.48 10.71 2.85
N ASP A 12 -7.37 9.84 2.43
CA ASP A 12 -8.55 10.13 1.61
C ASP A 12 -8.26 10.89 0.30
N THR A 13 -7.13 10.57 -0.34
CA THR A 13 -6.76 11.18 -1.63
C THR A 13 -7.38 10.48 -2.84
N GLY A 14 -8.00 9.31 -2.68
CA GLY A 14 -8.51 8.51 -3.80
C GLY A 14 -7.47 7.63 -4.50
N LYS A 15 -6.27 7.47 -3.93
CA LYS A 15 -5.18 6.65 -4.51
C LYS A 15 -5.62 5.24 -4.89
N THR A 16 -6.24 4.53 -3.96
CA THR A 16 -6.63 3.13 -4.15
C THR A 16 -7.65 3.00 -5.27
N THR A 17 -8.66 3.88 -5.31
CA THR A 17 -9.65 3.93 -6.38
C THR A 17 -9.00 4.22 -7.73
N LEU A 18 -8.09 5.22 -7.80
CA LEU A 18 -7.40 5.54 -9.04
C LEU A 18 -6.46 4.41 -9.49
N ALA A 19 -5.69 3.83 -8.57
CA ALA A 19 -4.80 2.71 -8.88
C ALA A 19 -5.58 1.49 -9.39
N ALA A 20 -6.69 1.14 -8.74
CA ALA A 20 -7.56 0.05 -9.17
C ALA A 20 -8.18 0.31 -10.55
N SER A 21 -8.67 1.52 -10.80
CA SER A 21 -9.22 1.93 -12.11
C SER A 21 -8.15 1.86 -13.21
N LEU A 22 -6.93 2.31 -12.90
CA LEU A 22 -5.79 2.26 -13.82
C LEU A 22 -5.40 0.82 -14.15
N VAL A 23 -5.33 -0.07 -13.15
CA VAL A 23 -5.08 -1.51 -13.34
C VAL A 23 -6.13 -2.11 -14.28
N ALA A 24 -7.41 -1.87 -14.01
CA ALA A 24 -8.51 -2.39 -14.83
C ALA A 24 -8.48 -1.84 -16.26
N GLN A 25 -8.15 -0.55 -16.45
CA GLN A 25 -8.04 0.06 -17.78
C GLN A 25 -6.87 -0.52 -18.57
N LEU A 26 -5.67 -0.62 -17.96
CA LEU A 26 -4.49 -1.20 -18.61
C LEU A 26 -4.72 -2.66 -19.05
N ILE A 27 -5.44 -3.46 -18.25
CA ILE A 27 -5.83 -4.82 -18.62
C ILE A 27 -6.77 -4.82 -19.83
N ARG A 28 -7.75 -3.90 -19.89
CA ARG A 28 -8.63 -3.75 -21.07
C ARG A 28 -7.87 -3.36 -22.33
N GLU A 29 -6.79 -2.61 -22.18
CA GLU A 29 -5.87 -2.21 -23.27
C GLU A 29 -4.90 -3.33 -23.70
N GLY A 30 -4.97 -4.51 -23.05
CA GLY A 30 -4.20 -5.69 -23.43
C GLY A 30 -2.85 -5.83 -22.71
N PHE A 31 -2.53 -4.98 -21.74
CA PHE A 31 -1.32 -5.14 -20.93
C PHE A 31 -1.45 -6.28 -19.91
N THR A 32 -0.34 -6.98 -19.68
CA THR A 32 -0.18 -7.81 -18.49
C THR A 32 0.17 -6.90 -17.32
N VAL A 33 -0.74 -6.78 -16.34
CA VAL A 33 -0.58 -5.83 -15.22
C VAL A 33 -0.47 -6.57 -13.90
N ALA A 34 0.52 -6.21 -13.09
CA ALA A 34 0.59 -6.56 -11.69
C ALA A 34 0.26 -5.34 -10.83
N PRO A 35 -0.79 -5.38 -10.00
CA PRO A 35 -0.98 -4.38 -8.95
C PRO A 35 -0.10 -4.72 -7.76
N SER A 36 0.44 -3.70 -7.10
CA SER A 36 1.27 -3.86 -5.91
C SER A 36 0.88 -2.87 -4.81
N LYS A 37 0.58 -3.39 -3.63
CA LYS A 37 0.43 -2.64 -2.38
C LYS A 37 1.48 -3.12 -1.39
N PRO A 38 2.73 -2.64 -1.48
CA PRO A 38 3.86 -3.19 -0.71
C PRO A 38 3.59 -3.28 0.78
N LEU A 39 3.00 -2.21 1.36
CA LEU A 39 2.57 -2.16 2.76
C LEU A 39 1.12 -1.70 2.83
N GLY A 40 0.29 -2.46 3.53
CA GLY A 40 -1.10 -2.13 3.80
C GLY A 40 -1.44 -2.28 5.27
N ALA A 41 -2.41 -1.51 5.75
CA ALA A 41 -2.97 -1.66 7.09
C ALA A 41 -4.49 -1.58 7.05
N THR A 42 -5.12 -2.35 7.93
CA THR A 42 -6.57 -2.37 8.12
C THR A 42 -6.87 -2.08 9.58
N ASP A 43 -7.77 -1.17 9.85
CA ASP A 43 -8.24 -0.89 11.20
C ASP A 43 -9.38 -1.85 11.56
N LEU A 44 -9.25 -2.55 12.69
CA LEU A 44 -10.24 -3.51 13.18
C LEU A 44 -11.64 -2.90 13.29
N TRP A 45 -11.72 -1.64 13.71
CA TRP A 45 -12.98 -0.96 13.97
C TRP A 45 -13.63 -0.39 12.70
N GLY A 46 -12.79 0.11 11.78
CA GLY A 46 -13.26 0.84 10.60
C GLY A 46 -13.38 0.01 9.31
N SER A 47 -12.95 -1.27 9.32
CA SER A 47 -12.81 -2.03 8.07
C SER A 47 -13.45 -3.43 8.12
N PRO A 48 -14.77 -3.55 8.35
CA PRO A 48 -15.44 -4.84 8.48
C PRO A 48 -15.32 -5.71 7.23
N ARG A 49 -15.25 -5.11 6.03
CA ARG A 49 -15.07 -5.84 4.77
C ARG A 49 -13.70 -6.53 4.71
N ALA A 50 -12.61 -5.86 5.09
CA ALA A 50 -11.28 -6.46 5.11
C ALA A 50 -11.20 -7.66 6.05
N LEU A 51 -11.94 -7.62 7.17
CA LEU A 51 -12.05 -8.75 8.09
C LEU A 51 -12.83 -9.93 7.48
N ALA A 52 -13.88 -9.64 6.72
CA ALA A 52 -14.61 -10.66 5.99
C ALA A 52 -13.71 -11.34 4.94
N TYR A 53 -12.90 -10.56 4.21
CA TYR A 53 -11.93 -11.09 3.25
C TYR A 53 -10.84 -11.94 3.93
N THR A 54 -10.33 -11.48 5.08
CA THR A 54 -9.38 -12.26 5.89
C THR A 54 -9.93 -13.64 6.25
N ARG A 55 -11.20 -13.70 6.68
CA ARG A 55 -11.86 -14.99 7.02
C ARG A 55 -12.07 -15.87 5.80
N SER A 56 -12.47 -15.31 4.66
CA SER A 56 -12.75 -16.07 3.43
C SER A 56 -11.49 -16.60 2.75
N LEU A 57 -10.41 -15.83 2.78
CA LEU A 57 -9.14 -16.17 2.12
C LEU A 57 -8.16 -16.90 3.05
N HIS A 58 -8.47 -17.00 4.34
CA HIS A 58 -7.59 -17.58 5.36
C HIS A 58 -6.20 -16.90 5.47
N ILE A 59 -6.11 -15.66 5.01
CA ILE A 59 -4.90 -14.85 5.05
C ILE A 59 -5.24 -13.43 5.48
N LEU A 60 -4.37 -12.78 6.25
CA LEU A 60 -4.63 -11.40 6.68
C LEU A 60 -4.69 -10.47 5.46
N ALA A 61 -5.87 -9.96 5.16
CA ALA A 61 -6.15 -9.04 4.05
C ALA A 61 -6.21 -7.59 4.54
N THR A 62 -5.76 -6.67 3.70
CA THR A 62 -6.00 -5.23 3.88
C THR A 62 -6.99 -4.72 2.85
N GLY A 63 -7.72 -3.65 3.16
CA GLY A 63 -8.74 -3.10 2.25
C GLY A 63 -8.15 -2.72 0.91
N ASP A 64 -7.09 -1.90 0.91
CA ASP A 64 -6.43 -1.45 -0.33
C ASP A 64 -5.85 -2.62 -1.13
N GLY A 65 -5.15 -3.54 -0.45
CA GLY A 65 -4.57 -4.71 -1.10
C GLY A 65 -5.63 -5.59 -1.76
N TYR A 66 -6.78 -5.78 -1.10
CA TYR A 66 -7.88 -6.54 -1.68
C TYR A 66 -8.53 -5.83 -2.86
N THR A 67 -8.72 -4.50 -2.78
CA THR A 67 -9.26 -3.72 -3.90
C THR A 67 -8.40 -3.86 -5.15
N LEU A 68 -7.08 -3.76 -5.01
CA LEU A 68 -6.14 -3.95 -6.12
C LEU A 68 -6.13 -5.39 -6.64
N PHE A 69 -6.15 -6.38 -5.75
CA PHE A 69 -6.25 -7.79 -6.09
C PHE A 69 -7.49 -8.09 -6.95
N LYS A 70 -8.66 -7.55 -6.58
CA LYS A 70 -9.90 -7.68 -7.35
C LYS A 70 -9.82 -6.96 -8.69
N ALA A 71 -9.26 -5.75 -8.73
CA ALA A 71 -9.11 -4.98 -9.97
C ALA A 71 -8.27 -5.69 -11.03
N ALA A 72 -7.30 -6.51 -10.60
CA ALA A 72 -6.48 -7.35 -11.48
C ALA A 72 -7.13 -8.69 -11.86
N GLY A 73 -8.38 -8.94 -11.47
CA GLY A 73 -9.05 -10.20 -11.73
C GLY A 73 -8.44 -11.41 -11.00
N GLU A 74 -7.85 -11.17 -9.84
CA GLU A 74 -7.30 -12.22 -8.94
C GLU A 74 -6.19 -13.07 -9.59
N ARG A 75 -5.45 -12.49 -10.55
CA ARG A 75 -4.42 -13.23 -11.32
C ARG A 75 -3.19 -13.59 -10.51
N LEU A 76 -2.83 -12.77 -9.53
CA LEU A 76 -1.75 -13.01 -8.57
C LEU A 76 -2.35 -13.29 -7.20
N PRO A 77 -1.71 -14.10 -6.35
CA PRO A 77 -2.15 -14.27 -4.97
C PRO A 77 -2.20 -12.93 -4.22
N LEU A 78 -3.17 -12.77 -3.30
CA LEU A 78 -3.31 -11.54 -2.52
C LEU A 78 -2.03 -11.20 -1.75
N GLU A 79 -1.36 -12.22 -1.21
CA GLU A 79 -0.12 -12.05 -0.46
C GLU A 79 1.07 -11.61 -1.31
N VAL A 80 1.01 -11.76 -2.63
CA VAL A 80 1.98 -11.20 -3.57
C VAL A 80 1.64 -9.74 -3.84
N VAL A 81 0.38 -9.46 -4.17
CA VAL A 81 -0.14 -8.10 -4.42
C VAL A 81 0.05 -7.18 -3.21
N ASN A 82 -0.15 -7.71 -2.00
CA ASN A 82 0.04 -6.98 -0.75
C ASN A 82 0.92 -7.79 0.20
N PRO A 83 2.25 -7.78 0.04
CA PRO A 83 3.15 -8.65 0.80
C PRO A 83 3.21 -8.33 2.29
N VAL A 84 3.02 -7.09 2.70
CA VAL A 84 3.00 -6.72 4.11
C VAL A 84 1.63 -6.17 4.49
N GLY A 85 0.93 -6.90 5.33
CA GLY A 85 -0.39 -6.52 5.85
C GLY A 85 -0.38 -6.40 7.38
N ALA A 86 -1.10 -5.42 7.92
CA ALA A 86 -1.28 -5.26 9.36
C ALA A 86 -2.75 -5.05 9.73
N LEU A 87 -3.19 -5.67 10.83
CA LEU A 87 -4.44 -5.36 11.51
C LEU A 87 -4.15 -4.45 12.69
N LEU A 88 -4.66 -3.23 12.63
CA LEU A 88 -4.52 -2.23 13.67
C LEU A 88 -5.69 -2.32 14.65
N VAL A 89 -5.37 -2.33 15.93
CA VAL A 89 -6.37 -2.34 17.00
C VAL A 89 -6.50 -0.97 17.67
N PRO A 90 -7.71 -0.59 18.15
CA PRO A 90 -7.86 0.61 18.94
C PRO A 90 -7.20 0.44 20.32
N THR A 91 -6.49 1.46 20.78
CA THR A 91 -5.96 1.52 22.13
C THR A 91 -6.88 2.41 22.99
N PRO A 92 -7.20 2.02 24.25
CA PRO A 92 -8.05 2.82 25.11
C PRO A 92 -7.46 4.21 25.38
N ARG A 93 -8.30 5.25 25.28
CA ARG A 93 -7.88 6.64 25.58
C ARG A 93 -7.30 6.79 27.00
N SER A 94 -7.78 5.97 27.92
CA SER A 94 -7.34 5.97 29.32
C SER A 94 -5.87 5.62 29.57
N LEU A 95 -5.21 5.03 28.59
CA LEU A 95 -3.77 4.72 28.67
C LEU A 95 -2.86 5.94 28.43
N TYR A 96 -3.44 7.08 28.03
CA TYR A 96 -2.69 8.27 27.64
C TYR A 96 -3.00 9.45 28.58
N SER A 97 -1.95 10.13 29.04
CA SER A 97 -2.03 11.28 29.95
C SER A 97 -2.65 12.53 29.32
N SER A 98 -2.61 12.66 28.00
CA SER A 98 -3.14 13.81 27.27
C SER A 98 -3.83 13.42 25.97
N ARG A 99 -4.67 14.34 25.45
CA ARG A 99 -5.30 14.19 24.13
C ARG A 99 -4.25 14.07 23.03
N THR A 100 -3.24 14.93 23.05
CA THR A 100 -2.16 14.94 22.06
C THR A 100 -1.40 13.62 22.03
N ALA A 101 -1.05 13.06 23.20
CA ALA A 101 -0.36 11.76 23.28
C ALA A 101 -1.21 10.64 22.68
N TYR A 102 -2.53 10.67 22.90
CA TYR A 102 -3.46 9.72 22.30
C TYR A 102 -3.52 9.86 20.77
N GLU A 103 -3.70 11.08 20.25
CA GLU A 103 -3.75 11.37 18.81
C GLU A 103 -2.43 10.97 18.12
N MET A 104 -1.30 11.23 18.75
CA MET A 104 0.01 10.77 18.25
C MET A 104 0.11 9.24 18.21
N SER A 105 -0.43 8.54 19.19
CA SER A 105 -0.45 7.06 19.19
C SER A 105 -1.30 6.49 18.05
N LEU A 106 -2.41 7.15 17.73
CA LEU A 106 -3.27 6.74 16.60
C LEU A 106 -2.57 6.96 15.24
N ALA A 107 -1.68 7.94 15.16
CA ALA A 107 -0.90 8.22 13.96
C ALA A 107 0.26 7.23 13.73
N GLN A 108 0.65 6.45 14.76
CA GLN A 108 1.73 5.47 14.70
C GLN A 108 1.18 4.04 14.57
N PRO A 109 1.12 3.48 13.35
CA PRO A 109 0.48 2.18 13.13
C PRO A 109 1.21 1.01 13.81
N HIS A 110 2.53 1.03 13.89
CA HIS A 110 3.32 -0.10 14.41
C HIS A 110 3.02 -0.44 15.88
N GLY A 111 2.76 0.54 16.75
CA GLY A 111 2.37 0.30 18.16
C GLY A 111 0.96 -0.25 18.33
N ARG A 112 0.15 -0.27 17.26
CA ARG A 112 -1.24 -0.74 17.22
C ARG A 112 -1.41 -2.01 16.38
N ALA A 113 -0.37 -2.46 15.71
CA ALA A 113 -0.43 -3.65 14.85
C ALA A 113 -0.52 -4.91 15.71
N ALA A 114 -1.73 -5.46 15.89
CA ALA A 114 -2.00 -6.66 16.64
C ALA A 114 -1.76 -7.95 15.84
N LEU A 115 -2.07 -7.91 14.54
CA LEU A 115 -1.72 -8.97 13.59
C LEU A 115 -0.85 -8.38 12.49
N ILE A 116 0.15 -9.14 12.05
CA ILE A 116 1.06 -8.75 10.98
C ILE A 116 1.22 -9.96 10.06
N ARG A 117 1.17 -9.72 8.75
CA ARG A 117 1.60 -10.69 7.75
C ARG A 117 2.80 -10.12 7.01
N VAL A 118 3.80 -10.97 6.80
CA VAL A 118 4.92 -10.69 5.91
C VAL A 118 5.04 -11.84 4.92
N THR A 119 5.07 -11.50 3.65
CA THR A 119 5.26 -12.44 2.53
C THR A 119 6.56 -12.13 1.83
N SER A 120 7.37 -13.14 1.59
CA SER A 120 8.57 -13.08 0.76
C SER A 120 8.34 -13.84 -0.53
N CYS A 121 8.83 -13.31 -1.65
CA CYS A 121 8.69 -13.88 -2.99
C CYS A 121 10.04 -14.27 -3.62
N VAL A 122 11.07 -14.56 -2.82
CA VAL A 122 12.43 -14.84 -3.32
C VAL A 122 12.49 -16.12 -4.14
N SER A 123 11.98 -17.23 -3.65
CA SER A 123 11.99 -18.53 -4.35
C SER A 123 10.59 -19.00 -4.72
N SER A 124 9.65 -18.75 -3.83
CA SER A 124 8.20 -18.95 -3.97
C SER A 124 7.53 -18.00 -2.99
N SER A 125 6.24 -17.70 -3.15
CA SER A 125 5.53 -16.91 -2.16
C SER A 125 5.43 -17.72 -0.86
N ALA A 126 5.95 -17.15 0.23
CA ALA A 126 5.87 -17.72 1.57
C ALA A 126 5.44 -16.65 2.57
N SER A 127 4.35 -16.89 3.27
CA SER A 127 3.76 -15.96 4.22
C SER A 127 3.94 -16.43 5.66
N VAL A 128 4.20 -15.48 6.55
CA VAL A 128 4.18 -15.68 8.00
C VAL A 128 3.17 -14.71 8.59
N HIS A 129 2.25 -15.21 9.41
CA HIS A 129 1.39 -14.40 10.26
C HIS A 129 2.00 -14.29 11.66
N MET A 130 1.87 -13.13 12.27
CA MET A 130 2.39 -12.84 13.61
C MET A 130 1.33 -12.15 14.46
N VAL A 131 1.26 -12.53 15.73
CA VAL A 131 0.43 -11.87 16.76
C VAL A 131 1.36 -11.06 17.67
N ASN A 132 1.19 -9.75 17.71
CA ASN A 132 1.88 -8.88 18.64
C ASN A 132 1.17 -8.89 19.99
N VAL A 133 1.71 -9.65 20.95
CA VAL A 133 1.11 -9.83 22.26
C VAL A 133 1.08 -8.52 23.09
N ASP A 134 2.06 -7.64 22.90
CA ASP A 134 2.12 -6.36 23.60
C ASP A 134 1.05 -5.37 23.10
N ALA A 135 0.79 -5.35 21.80
CA ALA A 135 -0.31 -4.55 21.24
C ALA A 135 -1.67 -5.04 21.77
N LEU A 136 -1.88 -6.36 21.84
CA LEU A 136 -3.12 -6.95 22.36
C LEU A 136 -3.29 -6.67 23.85
N SER A 137 -2.24 -6.77 24.66
CA SER A 137 -2.30 -6.54 26.10
C SER A 137 -2.74 -5.12 26.47
N LYS A 138 -2.61 -4.17 25.55
CA LYS A 138 -3.04 -2.77 25.69
C LYS A 138 -4.49 -2.53 25.26
N THR A 139 -5.22 -3.56 24.81
CA THR A 139 -6.59 -3.42 24.31
C THR A 139 -7.62 -3.87 25.35
N SER A 140 -8.91 -3.67 25.04
CA SER A 140 -10.00 -4.24 25.83
C SER A 140 -10.14 -5.74 25.55
N LYS A 141 -10.76 -6.46 26.50
CA LYS A 141 -11.04 -7.91 26.34
C LYS A 141 -11.91 -8.20 25.10
N LEU A 142 -12.83 -7.29 24.75
CA LEU A 142 -13.63 -7.39 23.53
C LEU A 142 -12.75 -7.42 22.28
N VAL A 143 -11.83 -6.46 22.18
CA VAL A 143 -10.89 -6.36 21.04
C VAL A 143 -9.98 -7.57 20.97
N GLU A 144 -9.47 -8.02 22.11
CA GLU A 144 -8.65 -9.23 22.18
C GLU A 144 -9.40 -10.47 21.65
N ASN A 145 -10.66 -10.67 22.07
CA ASN A 145 -11.48 -11.78 21.60
C ASN A 145 -11.72 -11.70 20.08
N GLU A 146 -12.04 -10.53 19.53
CA GLU A 146 -12.21 -10.36 18.07
C GLU A 146 -10.93 -10.69 17.30
N VAL A 147 -9.77 -10.31 17.82
CA VAL A 147 -8.49 -10.68 17.19
C VAL A 147 -8.25 -12.19 17.27
N GLN A 148 -8.56 -12.84 18.40
CA GLN A 148 -8.44 -14.29 18.54
C GLN A 148 -9.39 -15.03 17.58
N ASP A 149 -10.60 -14.52 17.38
CA ASP A 149 -11.52 -15.09 16.39
C ASP A 149 -10.95 -14.99 14.97
N ILE A 150 -10.29 -13.88 14.61
CA ILE A 150 -9.61 -13.72 13.31
C ILE A 150 -8.43 -14.69 13.20
N VAL A 151 -7.63 -14.84 14.24
CA VAL A 151 -6.47 -15.75 14.30
C VAL A 151 -6.87 -17.18 13.97
N ALA A 152 -8.06 -17.64 14.41
CA ALA A 152 -8.55 -18.97 14.13
C ALA A 152 -8.77 -19.30 12.65
N TYR A 153 -8.89 -18.27 11.79
CA TYR A 153 -9.03 -18.45 10.34
C TYR A 153 -7.69 -18.39 9.59
N LEU A 154 -6.61 -17.91 10.20
CA LEU A 154 -5.36 -17.67 9.48
C LEU A 154 -4.57 -18.95 9.20
N SER A 155 -4.09 -19.07 7.96
CA SER A 155 -3.21 -20.16 7.52
C SER A 155 -2.00 -19.58 6.77
N PRO A 156 -0.75 -19.88 7.17
CA PRO A 156 -0.37 -20.64 8.37
C PRO A 156 -0.78 -19.95 9.69
N PRO A 157 -0.91 -20.71 10.79
CA PRO A 157 -1.23 -20.14 12.10
C PRO A 157 -0.18 -19.09 12.53
N PRO A 158 -0.62 -17.98 13.16
CA PRO A 158 0.31 -16.93 13.59
C PRO A 158 1.28 -17.37 14.67
N VAL A 159 2.51 -16.86 14.62
CA VAL A 159 3.49 -16.93 15.70
C VAL A 159 3.37 -15.73 16.62
N GLN A 160 3.63 -15.89 17.91
CA GLN A 160 3.64 -14.78 18.86
C GLN A 160 4.94 -13.97 18.76
N VAL A 161 4.82 -12.65 18.79
CA VAL A 161 5.95 -11.71 18.78
C VAL A 161 5.71 -10.58 19.79
N ASP A 162 6.77 -9.97 20.27
CA ASP A 162 6.73 -8.76 21.10
C ASP A 162 6.69 -7.48 20.25
N GLU A 163 6.48 -6.33 20.89
CA GLU A 163 6.45 -5.02 20.23
C GLU A 163 7.80 -4.67 19.56
N ARG A 164 8.92 -5.14 20.11
CA ARG A 164 10.25 -4.89 19.53
C ARG A 164 10.40 -5.58 18.18
N VAL A 165 9.99 -6.85 18.09
CA VAL A 165 10.00 -7.61 16.82
C VAL A 165 9.04 -6.98 15.83
N ALA A 166 7.80 -6.67 16.24
CA ALA A 166 6.81 -6.02 15.40
C ALA A 166 7.31 -4.67 14.84
N THR A 167 7.93 -3.82 15.67
CA THR A 167 8.53 -2.55 15.24
C THR A 167 9.69 -2.79 14.27
N GLY A 168 10.55 -3.76 14.53
CA GLY A 168 11.68 -4.12 13.66
C GLY A 168 11.24 -4.52 12.26
N ILE A 169 10.11 -5.22 12.13
CA ILE A 169 9.51 -5.58 10.85
C ILE A 169 9.20 -4.31 10.04
N PHE A 170 8.43 -3.38 10.60
CA PHE A 170 8.02 -2.17 9.89
C PHE A 170 9.16 -1.19 9.62
N THR A 171 10.23 -1.22 10.39
CA THR A 171 11.40 -0.33 10.22
C THR A 171 12.50 -0.92 9.34
N GLY A 172 12.39 -2.18 8.93
CA GLY A 172 13.46 -2.87 8.18
C GLY A 172 12.96 -3.99 7.28
N SER A 173 12.83 -5.21 7.81
CA SER A 173 12.64 -6.44 7.01
C SER A 173 11.37 -6.49 6.15
N ALA A 174 10.33 -5.73 6.51
CA ALA A 174 9.11 -5.65 5.71
C ALA A 174 9.38 -5.08 4.31
N SER A 175 10.25 -4.07 4.19
CA SER A 175 10.58 -3.48 2.89
C SER A 175 11.34 -4.45 1.99
N GLU A 176 12.24 -5.26 2.53
CA GLU A 176 12.98 -6.29 1.77
C GLU A 176 12.05 -7.39 1.27
N ALA A 177 11.13 -7.85 2.14
CA ALA A 177 10.13 -8.82 1.76
C ALA A 177 9.22 -8.29 0.64
N ALA A 178 8.73 -7.06 0.77
CA ALA A 178 7.90 -6.40 -0.23
C ALA A 178 8.66 -6.20 -1.56
N ASP A 179 9.93 -5.81 -1.52
CA ASP A 179 10.77 -5.67 -2.71
C ASP A 179 10.91 -6.98 -3.47
N SER A 180 11.02 -8.11 -2.77
CA SER A 180 11.09 -9.42 -3.42
C SER A 180 9.84 -9.74 -4.25
N CYS A 181 8.66 -9.30 -3.79
CA CYS A 181 7.41 -9.47 -4.52
C CYS A 181 7.29 -8.47 -5.69
N ILE A 182 7.68 -7.20 -5.51
CA ILE A 182 7.74 -6.22 -6.61
C ILE A 182 8.65 -6.73 -7.74
N LEU A 183 9.80 -7.30 -7.40
CA LEU A 183 10.72 -7.87 -8.41
C LEU A 183 10.14 -9.10 -9.13
N LEU A 184 9.32 -9.90 -8.46
CA LEU A 184 8.55 -10.98 -9.07
C LEU A 184 7.51 -10.42 -10.05
N GLU A 185 6.77 -9.40 -9.63
CA GLU A 185 5.76 -8.70 -10.43
C GLU A 185 6.37 -8.07 -11.68
N GLU A 186 7.54 -7.42 -11.57
CA GLU A 186 8.26 -6.83 -12.72
C GLU A 186 8.66 -7.85 -13.76
N ARG A 187 9.00 -9.08 -13.36
CA ARG A 187 9.39 -10.15 -14.27
C ARG A 187 8.22 -10.80 -15.00
N SER A 188 7.04 -10.72 -14.45
CA SER A 188 5.83 -11.40 -14.93
C SER A 188 4.80 -10.48 -15.58
N SER A 189 5.08 -9.16 -15.66
CA SER A 189 4.11 -8.17 -16.14
C SER A 189 4.76 -7.08 -16.98
N ASP A 190 3.99 -6.53 -17.92
CA ASP A 190 4.39 -5.37 -18.71
C ASP A 190 4.43 -4.10 -17.87
N VAL A 191 3.44 -3.97 -16.97
CA VAL A 191 3.26 -2.84 -16.08
C VAL A 191 3.02 -3.30 -14.65
N VAL A 192 3.77 -2.75 -13.71
CA VAL A 192 3.51 -2.87 -12.26
C VAL A 192 2.94 -1.54 -11.77
N VAL A 193 1.72 -1.55 -11.26
CA VAL A 193 1.08 -0.38 -10.64
C VAL A 193 1.24 -0.48 -9.14
N ILE A 194 2.11 0.36 -8.58
CA ILE A 194 2.47 0.35 -7.15
C ILE A 194 1.68 1.44 -6.44
N GLU A 195 0.88 1.09 -5.46
CA GLU A 195 0.21 2.06 -4.59
C GLU A 195 1.02 2.29 -3.31
N SER A 196 1.43 3.53 -3.08
CA SER A 196 2.09 3.93 -1.83
C SER A 196 1.10 3.99 -0.66
N ASN A 197 1.61 3.85 0.55
CA ASN A 197 0.83 4.03 1.78
C ASN A 197 0.88 5.50 2.23
N SER A 198 -0.26 6.02 2.72
CA SER A 198 -0.36 7.40 3.20
C SER A 198 0.16 8.44 2.17
N ASP A 199 0.98 9.39 2.59
CA ASP A 199 1.67 10.41 1.80
C ASP A 199 3.16 10.09 1.58
N VAL A 200 3.53 8.83 1.76
CA VAL A 200 4.92 8.37 1.61
C VAL A 200 5.35 8.44 0.16
N ALA A 201 6.52 8.99 -0.08
CA ALA A 201 7.07 9.20 -1.42
C ALA A 201 7.31 7.88 -2.17
N ALA A 202 7.85 6.88 -1.49
CA ALA A 202 7.95 5.50 -1.98
C ALA A 202 7.99 4.53 -0.81
N PRO A 203 7.14 3.48 -0.80
CA PRO A 203 7.03 2.57 0.34
C PRO A 203 8.25 1.66 0.54
N THR A 204 9.03 1.41 -0.50
CA THR A 204 10.18 0.50 -0.47
C THR A 204 11.29 0.97 -1.42
N PRO A 205 12.53 0.48 -1.28
CA PRO A 205 13.60 0.76 -2.23
C PRO A 205 13.27 0.44 -3.70
N ALA A 206 12.65 -0.72 -3.98
CA ALA A 206 12.28 -1.10 -5.35
C ALA A 206 11.23 -0.16 -5.95
N SER A 207 10.32 0.38 -5.13
CA SER A 207 9.31 1.35 -5.56
C SER A 207 9.86 2.77 -5.74
N ALA A 208 11.05 3.08 -5.21
CA ALA A 208 11.67 4.39 -5.31
C ALA A 208 12.27 4.71 -6.70
N ALA A 209 12.30 3.72 -7.59
CA ALA A 209 12.77 3.87 -8.96
C ALA A 209 11.62 3.68 -9.98
N PRO A 210 10.54 4.47 -9.93
CA PRO A 210 9.44 4.36 -10.87
C PRO A 210 9.82 4.91 -12.26
N ASP A 211 9.08 4.48 -13.28
CA ASP A 211 9.18 5.01 -14.64
C ASP A 211 8.22 6.18 -14.85
N LEU A 212 7.08 6.13 -14.17
CA LEU A 212 6.08 7.17 -14.13
C LEU A 212 5.52 7.28 -12.71
N VAL A 213 5.14 8.48 -12.30
CA VAL A 213 4.49 8.70 -11.01
C VAL A 213 3.16 9.41 -11.21
N VAL A 214 2.16 8.98 -10.48
CA VAL A 214 0.85 9.65 -10.38
C VAL A 214 0.67 10.11 -8.94
N LEU A 215 0.74 11.42 -8.72
CA LEU A 215 0.55 12.03 -7.40
C LEU A 215 -0.91 12.46 -7.26
N VAL A 216 -1.55 12.01 -6.19
CA VAL A 216 -3.00 12.14 -6.02
C VAL A 216 -3.32 13.04 -4.84
N SER A 217 -4.17 14.03 -5.05
CA SER A 217 -4.83 14.84 -4.04
C SER A 217 -6.35 14.78 -4.23
N PRO A 218 -7.14 15.19 -3.23
CA PRO A 218 -8.59 15.25 -3.42
C PRO A 218 -8.97 16.12 -4.63
N GLY A 219 -9.66 15.54 -5.62
CA GLY A 219 -10.10 16.20 -6.84
C GLY A 219 -9.08 16.26 -7.98
N GLU A 220 -7.82 15.87 -7.78
CA GLU A 220 -6.78 16.02 -8.79
C GLU A 220 -5.74 14.90 -8.74
N ALA A 221 -5.21 14.54 -9.91
CA ALA A 221 -4.02 13.71 -10.05
C ALA A 221 -3.00 14.38 -10.96
N TYR A 222 -1.72 14.24 -10.65
CA TYR A 222 -0.61 14.83 -11.37
C TYR A 222 0.29 13.76 -11.93
N ILE A 223 0.56 13.80 -13.23
CA ILE A 223 1.49 12.89 -13.89
C ILE A 223 2.89 13.51 -13.81
N VAL A 224 3.84 12.77 -13.28
CA VAL A 224 5.22 13.20 -13.04
C VAL A 224 6.19 12.24 -13.73
N ASP A 225 7.22 12.79 -14.36
CA ASP A 225 8.30 12.00 -14.97
C ASP A 225 9.07 11.19 -13.91
N GLY A 226 9.17 9.87 -14.09
CA GLY A 226 9.78 8.99 -13.11
C GLY A 226 11.28 9.24 -12.91
N ARG A 227 12.00 9.71 -13.94
CA ARG A 227 13.42 10.04 -13.82
C ARG A 227 13.60 11.30 -12.95
N ARG A 228 12.78 12.34 -13.16
CA ARG A 228 12.81 13.53 -12.30
C ARG A 228 12.48 13.18 -10.86
N TYR A 229 11.48 12.31 -10.66
CA TYR A 229 11.09 11.86 -9.33
C TYR A 229 12.22 11.09 -8.63
N ARG A 230 12.90 10.17 -9.33
CA ARG A 230 14.07 9.45 -8.80
C ARG A 230 15.20 10.39 -8.42
N ASN A 231 15.56 11.34 -9.30
CA ASN A 231 16.63 12.30 -9.02
C ASN A 231 16.30 13.15 -7.78
N ALA A 232 15.06 13.62 -7.64
CA ALA A 232 14.61 14.33 -6.44
C ALA A 232 14.67 13.45 -5.20
N MET A 233 14.26 12.17 -5.32
CA MET A 233 14.36 11.18 -4.25
C MET A 233 15.82 10.99 -3.80
N GLU A 234 16.76 10.83 -4.74
CA GLU A 234 18.18 10.67 -4.43
C GLU A 234 18.72 11.85 -3.62
N VAL A 235 18.32 13.08 -3.97
CA VAL A 235 18.70 14.29 -3.22
C VAL A 235 18.17 14.28 -1.80
N LEU A 236 16.91 13.91 -1.61
CA LEU A 236 16.30 13.82 -0.27
C LEU A 236 16.80 12.62 0.53
N MET A 237 17.16 11.52 -0.13
CA MET A 237 17.64 10.29 0.50
C MET A 237 19.09 10.35 0.98
N LEU A 238 19.85 11.41 0.72
CA LEU A 238 21.20 11.58 1.28
C LEU A 238 21.24 11.43 2.81
N SER A 239 20.10 11.50 3.46
CA SER A 239 19.95 11.37 4.92
C SER A 239 18.97 10.29 5.38
N GLY A 240 18.35 9.47 4.50
CA GLY A 240 17.28 8.56 4.94
C GLY A 240 16.84 7.48 3.97
N LYS A 241 15.78 6.81 4.36
CA LYS A 241 15.11 5.74 3.63
C LYS A 241 13.92 6.33 2.83
N PRO A 242 13.54 5.79 1.65
CA PRO A 242 12.53 6.38 0.77
C PRO A 242 11.16 6.58 1.44
N TRP A 243 10.82 5.72 2.40
CA TRP A 243 9.57 5.82 3.16
C TRP A 243 9.54 6.88 4.26
N VAL A 244 10.62 7.62 4.46
CA VAL A 244 10.66 8.76 5.38
C VAL A 244 10.26 10.05 4.68
N SER A 245 10.52 10.17 3.37
CA SER A 245 10.17 11.35 2.56
C SER A 245 8.69 11.35 2.20
N LYS A 246 8.12 12.54 2.05
CA LYS A 246 6.74 12.73 1.62
C LYS A 246 6.64 13.00 0.12
N ALA A 247 5.58 12.50 -0.50
CA ALA A 247 5.33 12.72 -1.92
C ALA A 247 5.17 14.22 -2.26
N SER A 248 4.61 15.03 -1.35
CA SER A 248 4.50 16.48 -1.51
C SER A 248 5.85 17.19 -1.60
N GLU A 249 6.84 16.76 -0.81
CA GLU A 249 8.20 17.33 -0.87
C GLU A 249 8.86 17.08 -2.23
N LEU A 250 8.62 15.89 -2.81
CA LEU A 250 9.12 15.59 -4.15
C LEU A 250 8.37 16.34 -5.23
N PHE A 251 7.06 16.52 -5.07
CA PHE A 251 6.25 17.28 -6.03
C PHE A 251 6.73 18.73 -6.18
N ASP A 252 7.07 19.38 -5.09
CA ASP A 252 7.62 20.74 -5.09
C ASP A 252 8.96 20.84 -5.86
N LEU A 253 9.73 19.73 -5.90
CA LEU A 253 11.01 19.68 -6.62
C LEU A 253 10.86 19.25 -8.09
N THR A 254 9.88 18.41 -8.40
CA THR A 254 9.76 17.80 -9.73
C THR A 254 8.77 18.53 -10.63
N GLY A 255 7.76 19.15 -10.06
CA GLY A 255 6.57 19.61 -10.78
C GLY A 255 5.80 18.49 -11.44
N SER A 256 4.90 18.81 -12.33
CA SER A 256 4.11 17.84 -13.10
C SER A 256 4.28 18.01 -14.61
N MET A 257 4.07 16.94 -15.37
CA MET A 257 3.97 16.96 -16.83
C MET A 257 2.54 17.36 -17.26
N SER A 258 1.54 16.85 -16.57
CA SER A 258 0.13 17.14 -16.80
C SER A 258 -0.70 16.89 -15.53
N ARG A 259 -1.93 17.39 -15.55
CA ARG A 259 -2.92 17.27 -14.49
C ARG A 259 -4.18 16.60 -15.03
N VAL A 260 -4.81 15.77 -14.23
CA VAL A 260 -6.10 15.13 -14.47
C VAL A 260 -7.05 15.51 -13.35
N GLU A 261 -8.27 15.88 -13.65
CA GLU A 261 -9.31 16.13 -12.65
C GLU A 261 -9.94 14.81 -12.20
N LEU A 262 -10.14 14.66 -10.91
CA LEU A 262 -10.78 13.49 -10.31
C LEU A 262 -12.18 13.88 -9.83
N PRO A 263 -13.25 13.39 -10.48
CA PRO A 263 -14.61 13.66 -10.04
C PRO A 263 -14.90 12.97 -8.69
N ILE A 264 -15.86 13.51 -7.96
CA ILE A 264 -16.38 12.86 -6.75
C ILE A 264 -17.20 11.65 -7.22
N LEU A 265 -16.87 10.48 -6.69
CA LEU A 265 -17.60 9.24 -6.94
C LEU A 265 -18.67 9.05 -5.85
N GLU A 266 -19.91 8.70 -6.25
CA GLU A 266 -20.96 8.32 -5.29
C GLU A 266 -20.62 6.99 -4.63
N ASP A 267 -20.09 6.04 -5.41
CA ASP A 267 -19.53 4.77 -4.91
C ASP A 267 -18.08 4.61 -5.38
N PRO A 268 -17.11 4.63 -4.46
CA PRO A 268 -15.70 4.40 -4.78
C PRO A 268 -15.41 3.02 -5.42
N GLU A 269 -16.31 2.04 -5.29
CA GLU A 269 -16.15 0.71 -5.88
C GLU A 269 -16.43 0.72 -7.41
N GLU A 270 -17.15 1.69 -7.92
CA GLU A 270 -17.36 1.87 -9.37
C GLU A 270 -16.08 2.27 -10.10
N GLY A 271 -15.17 2.94 -9.38
CA GLY A 271 -13.91 3.41 -9.93
C GLY A 271 -14.04 4.59 -10.87
N TYR A 272 -12.92 5.05 -11.39
CA TYR A 272 -12.89 6.12 -12.40
C TYR A 272 -13.01 5.56 -13.81
N GLY A 273 -13.76 6.27 -14.66
CA GLY A 273 -13.94 5.94 -16.06
C GLY A 273 -12.72 6.30 -16.95
N PRO A 274 -12.84 6.03 -18.27
CA PRO A 274 -11.80 6.33 -19.25
C PRO A 274 -11.37 7.80 -19.26
N GLU A 275 -12.30 8.73 -19.06
CA GLU A 275 -12.04 10.18 -19.03
C GLU A 275 -10.97 10.61 -18.01
N VAL A 276 -10.81 9.81 -16.94
CA VAL A 276 -9.77 10.00 -15.91
C VAL A 276 -8.53 9.15 -16.22
N THR A 277 -8.73 7.89 -16.64
CA THR A 277 -7.64 6.92 -16.75
C THR A 277 -6.88 7.02 -18.08
N GLU A 278 -7.52 7.39 -19.20
CA GLU A 278 -6.88 7.50 -20.52
C GLU A 278 -5.65 8.42 -20.55
N PRO A 279 -5.68 9.65 -20.00
CA PRO A 279 -4.51 10.51 -20.02
C PRO A 279 -3.29 9.89 -19.31
N ILE A 280 -3.54 9.07 -18.27
CA ILE A 280 -2.48 8.36 -17.53
C ILE A 280 -1.99 7.17 -18.35
N VAL A 281 -2.89 6.41 -18.97
CA VAL A 281 -2.56 5.28 -19.87
C VAL A 281 -1.74 5.75 -21.07
N ASP A 282 -2.09 6.89 -21.67
CA ASP A 282 -1.33 7.46 -22.79
C ASP A 282 0.08 7.87 -22.37
N ALA A 283 0.24 8.42 -21.16
CA ALA A 283 1.56 8.70 -20.62
C ALA A 283 2.37 7.42 -20.38
N ILE A 284 1.73 6.33 -19.94
CA ILE A 284 2.34 5.01 -19.77
C ILE A 284 2.81 4.46 -21.13
N LYS A 285 1.94 4.46 -22.14
CA LYS A 285 2.26 4.02 -23.50
C LYS A 285 3.43 4.80 -24.11
N SER A 286 3.40 6.12 -23.95
CA SER A 286 4.45 7.02 -24.46
C SER A 286 5.79 6.73 -23.79
N ASN A 287 5.80 6.48 -22.48
CA ASN A 287 7.02 6.14 -21.73
C ASN A 287 7.56 4.75 -22.12
N ALA A 288 6.68 3.76 -22.32
CA ALA A 288 7.05 2.43 -22.77
C ALA A 288 7.68 2.44 -24.18
N ALA A 289 7.10 3.20 -25.13
CA ALA A 289 7.64 3.38 -26.46
C ALA A 289 9.04 4.01 -26.47
N ALA A 290 9.25 5.04 -25.63
CA ALA A 290 10.54 5.71 -25.49
C ALA A 290 11.67 4.81 -24.92
N LYS A 291 11.33 3.75 -24.19
CA LYS A 291 12.29 2.76 -23.67
C LYS A 291 12.66 1.68 -24.66
N SER A 292 11.82 1.45 -25.65
CA SER A 292 12.02 0.42 -26.69
C SER A 292 12.79 0.96 -27.91
N ALA A 293 12.94 2.28 -28.02
CA ALA A 293 13.68 2.99 -29.06
C ALA A 293 15.13 3.28 -28.62
#